data_77f8a26cef3ab410fb95116cd4b5ffb9
#
_entry.id   77f8a26cef3ab410fb95116cd4b5ffb9
#
_cell.length_a   1.000
_cell.length_b   1.000
_cell.length_c   1.000
_cell.angle_alpha   90.00
_cell.angle_beta   90.00
_cell.angle_gamma   90.00
#
_symmetry.space_group_name_H-M   'P 1'
#
loop_
_entity.id
_entity.type
_entity.pdbx_description
1 polymer ?
#
loop_
_entity_poly.entity_id
_entity_poly.type
_entity_poly.pdbx_seq_one_letter_code
_entity_poly.pdbx_strand_id
1 'polypeptide(L)'
;MRQRVQLARTLAGGPRAILMDEPFGALDAQTRAAMQRLLVDVLRATEATVVFVTHDVDEALVIGDRVAVLGPEGVRTVVDVPQPRDLATRGTPVTRTARSTILAALGAEYPRGGEPERIPEDRTG
;
A
#
# COMPACT_ATOMS: atom_id res chain seq x y z
N MET A 1 -18.58 13.93 5.24
CA MET A 1 -17.32 13.47 4.69
C MET A 1 -17.59 12.54 3.52
N ARG A 2 -17.17 12.95 2.34
CA ARG A 2 -17.50 12.27 1.09
C ARG A 2 -16.96 10.84 1.00
N GLN A 3 -15.76 10.57 1.52
CA GLN A 3 -15.15 9.25 1.44
C GLN A 3 -15.85 8.20 2.30
N ARG A 4 -16.31 8.56 3.50
CA ARG A 4 -17.09 7.63 4.34
C ARG A 4 -18.40 7.24 3.67
N VAL A 5 -19.06 8.20 3.04
CA VAL A 5 -20.31 7.97 2.31
C VAL A 5 -20.06 7.10 1.08
N GLN A 6 -19.00 7.36 0.33
CA GLN A 6 -18.63 6.56 -0.83
C GLN A 6 -18.29 5.13 -0.46
N LEU A 7 -17.53 4.93 0.61
CA LEU A 7 -17.20 3.61 1.11
C LEU A 7 -18.44 2.84 1.53
N ALA A 8 -19.33 3.48 2.29
CA ALA A 8 -20.58 2.90 2.72
C ALA A 8 -21.48 2.53 1.52
N ARG A 9 -21.58 3.39 0.51
CA ARG A 9 -22.35 3.12 -0.72
C ARG A 9 -21.78 1.94 -1.50
N THR A 10 -20.47 1.86 -1.64
CA THR A 10 -19.80 0.77 -2.34
C THR A 10 -20.11 -0.56 -1.67
N LEU A 11 -20.11 -0.60 -0.35
CA LEU A 11 -20.32 -1.80 0.43
C LEU A 11 -21.80 -2.19 0.60
N ALA A 12 -22.69 -1.20 0.60
CA ALA A 12 -24.12 -1.44 0.80
C ALA A 12 -24.77 -2.28 -0.29
N GLY A 13 -24.19 -2.28 -1.50
CA GLY A 13 -24.66 -3.12 -2.61
C GLY A 13 -24.32 -4.59 -2.53
N GLY A 14 -23.56 -5.02 -1.51
CA GLY A 14 -23.12 -6.40 -1.36
C GLY A 14 -22.23 -6.91 -2.51
N PRO A 15 -21.26 -6.12 -3.03
CA PRO A 15 -20.44 -6.53 -4.16
C PRO A 15 -19.58 -7.73 -3.80
N ARG A 16 -19.26 -8.56 -4.78
CA ARG A 16 -18.29 -9.66 -4.63
C ARG A 16 -16.86 -9.22 -4.72
N ALA A 17 -16.60 -8.15 -5.48
CA ALA A 17 -15.27 -7.57 -5.66
C ALA A 17 -15.37 -6.06 -5.68
N ILE A 18 -14.39 -5.41 -5.08
CA ILE A 18 -14.29 -3.96 -4.99
C ILE A 18 -12.89 -3.55 -5.44
N LEU A 19 -12.81 -2.57 -6.32
CA LEU A 19 -11.56 -1.94 -6.71
C LEU A 19 -11.47 -0.55 -6.07
N MET A 20 -10.39 -0.30 -5.33
CA MET A 20 -10.06 0.99 -4.77
C MET A 20 -8.71 1.45 -5.30
N ASP A 21 -8.70 2.55 -6.02
CA ASP A 21 -7.50 3.10 -6.63
C ASP A 21 -7.08 4.36 -5.89
N GLU A 22 -6.03 4.25 -5.10
CA GLU A 22 -5.46 5.32 -4.27
C GLU A 22 -6.52 6.16 -3.53
N PRO A 23 -7.45 5.52 -2.78
CA PRO A 23 -8.62 6.22 -2.26
C PRO A 23 -8.27 7.28 -1.21
N PHE A 24 -7.07 7.23 -0.63
CA PHE A 24 -6.64 8.14 0.44
C PHE A 24 -5.53 9.09 0.01
N GLY A 25 -5.17 9.10 -1.27
CA GLY A 25 -4.04 9.87 -1.76
C GLY A 25 -4.14 11.39 -1.56
N ALA A 26 -5.34 11.93 -1.59
CA ALA A 26 -5.58 13.37 -1.43
C ALA A 26 -5.81 13.83 0.02
N LEU A 27 -5.79 12.90 0.98
CA LEU A 27 -6.07 13.20 2.38
C LEU A 27 -4.81 13.63 3.13
N ASP A 28 -4.97 14.50 4.12
CA ASP A 28 -3.91 14.78 5.09
C ASP A 28 -3.61 13.54 5.96
N ALA A 29 -2.49 13.54 6.67
CA ALA A 29 -2.02 12.39 7.42
C ALA A 29 -3.00 11.94 8.51
N GLN A 30 -3.64 12.87 9.19
CA GLN A 30 -4.56 12.56 10.29
C GLN A 30 -5.87 11.97 9.77
N THR A 31 -6.44 12.56 8.73
CA THR A 31 -7.65 12.07 8.08
C THR A 31 -7.40 10.71 7.43
N ARG A 32 -6.23 10.55 6.80
CA ARG A 32 -5.81 9.27 6.21
C ARG A 32 -5.76 8.16 7.24
N ALA A 33 -5.15 8.39 8.40
CA ALA A 33 -5.08 7.41 9.48
C ALA A 33 -6.48 7.00 9.97
N ALA A 34 -7.38 7.95 10.13
CA ALA A 34 -8.76 7.68 10.52
C ALA A 34 -9.51 6.86 9.47
N MET A 35 -9.31 7.16 8.18
CA MET A 35 -9.95 6.42 7.08
C MET A 35 -9.36 5.01 6.91
N GLN A 36 -8.07 4.84 7.14
CA GLN A 36 -7.43 3.51 7.14
C GLN A 36 -8.03 2.61 8.23
N ARG A 37 -8.24 3.14 9.42
CA ARG A 37 -8.88 2.40 10.53
C ARG A 37 -10.30 2.00 10.18
N LEU A 38 -11.08 2.92 9.64
CA LEU A 38 -12.44 2.65 9.20
C LEU A 38 -12.46 1.55 8.14
N LEU A 39 -11.60 1.63 7.16
CA LEU A 39 -11.50 0.61 6.11
C LEU A 39 -11.11 -0.76 6.67
N VAL A 40 -10.15 -0.82 7.58
CA VAL A 40 -9.76 -2.07 8.23
C VAL A 40 -10.95 -2.70 8.95
N ASP A 41 -11.73 -1.92 9.70
CA ASP A 41 -12.91 -2.42 10.41
C ASP A 41 -13.96 -2.96 9.43
N VAL A 42 -14.18 -2.25 8.34
CA VAL A 42 -15.12 -2.65 7.30
C VAL A 42 -14.67 -3.94 6.61
N LEU A 43 -13.39 -4.05 6.27
CA LEU A 43 -12.83 -5.24 5.60
C LEU A 43 -12.91 -6.48 6.48
N ARG A 44 -12.82 -6.35 7.80
CA ARG A 44 -13.02 -7.46 8.73
C ARG A 44 -14.45 -7.97 8.72
N ALA A 45 -15.40 -7.11 8.38
CA ALA A 45 -16.83 -7.43 8.40
C ALA A 45 -17.37 -7.87 7.04
N THR A 46 -16.57 -7.78 5.96
CA THR A 46 -17.01 -8.13 4.61
C THR A 46 -16.33 -9.39 4.09
N GLU A 47 -17.07 -10.17 3.30
CA GLU A 47 -16.52 -11.32 2.55
C GLU A 47 -16.09 -10.93 1.14
N ALA A 48 -16.27 -9.68 0.74
CA ALA A 48 -15.88 -9.21 -0.58
C ALA A 48 -14.37 -9.28 -0.79
N THR A 49 -13.97 -9.61 -2.00
CA THR A 49 -12.58 -9.46 -2.44
C THR A 49 -12.32 -8.00 -2.74
N VAL A 50 -11.28 -7.44 -2.15
CA VAL A 50 -10.91 -6.03 -2.36
C VAL A 50 -9.55 -5.97 -3.02
N VAL A 51 -9.46 -5.24 -4.12
CA VAL A 51 -8.19 -4.85 -4.75
C VAL A 51 -7.95 -3.38 -4.41
N PHE A 52 -6.91 -3.14 -3.65
CA PHE A 52 -6.56 -1.83 -3.15
C PHE A 52 -5.23 -1.39 -3.77
N VAL A 53 -5.26 -0.32 -4.56
CA VAL A 53 -4.09 0.21 -5.24
C VAL A 53 -3.53 1.40 -4.45
N THR A 54 -2.26 1.33 -4.10
CA THR A 54 -1.55 2.40 -3.39
C THR A 54 -0.08 2.41 -3.76
N HIS A 55 0.56 3.57 -3.65
CA HIS A 55 2.02 3.69 -3.72
C HIS A 55 2.68 3.70 -2.33
N ASP A 56 1.89 3.66 -1.27
CA ASP A 56 2.38 3.63 0.10
C ASP A 56 2.51 2.19 0.59
N VAL A 57 3.74 1.73 0.78
CA VAL A 57 4.05 0.36 1.21
C VAL A 57 3.44 0.06 2.58
N ASP A 58 3.52 0.99 3.53
CA ASP A 58 2.98 0.79 4.87
C ASP A 58 1.45 0.67 4.85
N GLU A 59 0.78 1.43 4.00
CA GLU A 59 -0.67 1.32 3.78
C GLU A 59 -1.04 -0.05 3.22
N ALA A 60 -0.31 -0.53 2.22
CA ALA A 60 -0.53 -1.86 1.65
C ALA A 60 -0.39 -2.97 2.70
N LEU A 61 0.60 -2.86 3.58
CA LEU A 61 0.85 -3.84 4.64
C LEU A 61 -0.23 -3.83 5.73
N VAL A 62 -0.82 -2.68 6.00
CA VAL A 62 -1.89 -2.56 7.00
C VAL A 62 -3.21 -3.12 6.47
N ILE A 63 -3.49 -2.88 5.21
CA ILE A 63 -4.81 -3.16 4.62
C ILE A 63 -4.86 -4.54 3.97
N GLY A 64 -3.79 -4.96 3.29
CA GLY A 64 -3.80 -6.14 2.46
C GLY A 64 -3.52 -7.44 3.19
N ASP A 65 -4.14 -8.52 2.73
CA ASP A 65 -3.75 -9.90 3.06
C ASP A 65 -2.55 -10.33 2.23
N ARG A 66 -2.48 -9.83 1.02
CA ARG A 66 -1.42 -10.08 0.06
C ARG A 66 -1.10 -8.78 -0.66
N VAL A 67 0.18 -8.54 -0.91
CA VAL A 67 0.64 -7.37 -1.64
C VAL A 67 1.28 -7.81 -2.94
N ALA A 68 0.74 -7.33 -4.05
CA ALA A 68 1.32 -7.53 -5.37
C ALA A 68 2.12 -6.28 -5.75
N VAL A 69 3.39 -6.48 -6.09
CA VAL A 69 4.24 -5.41 -6.61
C VAL A 69 4.14 -5.42 -8.13
N LEU A 70 3.72 -4.29 -8.70
CA LEU A 70 3.57 -4.14 -10.13
C LEU A 70 4.82 -3.53 -10.76
N GLY A 71 5.19 -4.05 -11.91
CA GLY A 71 6.20 -3.49 -12.77
C GLY A 71 5.65 -3.21 -14.16
N PRO A 72 6.48 -2.70 -15.10
CA PRO A 72 6.03 -2.39 -16.46
C PRO A 72 5.46 -3.60 -17.21
N GLU A 73 5.92 -4.80 -16.87
CA GLU A 73 5.51 -6.03 -17.53
C GLU A 73 4.41 -6.80 -16.80
N GLY A 74 3.89 -6.25 -15.70
CA GLY A 74 2.85 -6.87 -14.89
C GLY A 74 3.28 -7.10 -13.45
N VAL A 75 2.76 -8.16 -12.82
CA VAL A 75 3.07 -8.49 -11.43
C VAL A 75 4.51 -9.01 -11.30
N ARG A 76 5.33 -8.34 -10.50
CA ARG A 76 6.70 -8.75 -10.21
C ARG A 76 6.78 -9.81 -9.15
N THR A 77 6.09 -9.59 -8.07
CA THR A 77 6.07 -10.49 -6.92
C THR A 77 4.79 -10.31 -6.15
N VAL A 78 4.43 -11.35 -5.42
CA VAL A 78 3.30 -11.32 -4.47
C VAL A 78 3.83 -11.74 -3.11
N VAL A 79 3.54 -10.94 -2.11
CA VAL A 79 3.99 -11.16 -0.73
C VAL A 79 2.77 -11.37 0.15
N ASP A 80 2.74 -12.47 0.90
CA ASP A 80 1.75 -12.68 1.93
C ASP A 80 2.08 -11.80 3.15
N VAL A 81 1.06 -11.15 3.69
CA VAL A 81 1.23 -10.25 4.83
C VAL A 81 0.83 -10.99 6.10
N PRO A 82 1.77 -11.23 7.04
CA PRO A 82 1.43 -11.82 8.33
C PRO A 82 0.56 -10.87 9.14
N GLN A 83 -0.47 -11.39 9.77
CA GLN A 83 -1.40 -10.60 10.60
C GLN A 83 -1.89 -9.33 9.89
N PRO A 84 -2.46 -9.44 8.68
CA PRO A 84 -2.93 -8.29 7.94
C PRO A 84 -4.03 -7.57 8.70
N ARG A 85 -4.21 -6.30 8.41
CA ARG A 85 -5.25 -5.46 9.00
C ARG A 85 -5.11 -5.24 10.51
N ASP A 86 -3.91 -5.39 11.02
CA ASP A 86 -3.59 -5.07 12.40
C ASP A 86 -2.67 -3.85 12.47
N LEU A 87 -3.25 -2.72 12.85
CA LEU A 87 -2.52 -1.46 12.98
C LEU A 87 -1.43 -1.51 14.05
N ALA A 88 -1.61 -2.38 15.05
CA ALA A 88 -0.63 -2.56 16.12
C ALA A 88 0.65 -3.28 15.65
N THR A 89 0.59 -4.01 14.55
CA THR A 89 1.76 -4.69 13.97
C THR A 89 2.60 -3.81 13.07
N ARG A 90 2.16 -2.58 12.83
CA ARG A 90 2.89 -1.63 11.99
C ARG A 90 4.30 -1.40 12.54
N GLY A 91 5.31 -1.64 11.71
CA GLY A 91 6.71 -1.49 12.10
C GLY A 91 7.25 -2.57 13.03
N THR A 92 6.48 -3.62 13.31
CA THR A 92 6.96 -4.75 14.10
C THR A 92 7.86 -5.67 13.27
N PRO A 93 8.66 -6.56 13.91
CA PRO A 93 9.44 -7.56 13.18
C PRO A 93 8.59 -8.47 12.29
N VAL A 94 7.33 -8.70 12.64
CA VAL A 94 6.40 -9.53 11.88
C VAL A 94 6.17 -8.96 10.46
N THR A 95 6.01 -7.66 10.35
CA THR A 95 5.79 -6.99 9.06
C THR A 95 7.08 -6.54 8.37
N ARG A 96 8.18 -6.52 9.10
CA ARG A 96 9.46 -6.00 8.59
C ARG A 96 10.00 -6.81 7.42
N THR A 97 9.90 -8.12 7.47
CA THR A 97 10.35 -9.00 6.38
C THR A 97 9.52 -8.78 5.12
N ALA A 98 8.21 -8.71 5.25
CA ALA A 98 7.32 -8.42 4.14
C ALA A 98 7.64 -7.05 3.52
N ARG A 99 7.83 -6.04 4.36
CA ARG A 99 8.21 -4.69 3.92
C ARG A 99 9.54 -4.69 3.16
N SER A 100 10.55 -5.37 3.67
CA SER A 100 11.85 -5.47 3.01
C SER A 100 11.75 -6.15 1.64
N THR A 101 10.97 -7.21 1.52
CA THR A 101 10.74 -7.90 0.27
C THR A 101 10.07 -7.00 -0.76
N ILE A 102 9.05 -6.25 -0.36
CA ILE A 102 8.34 -5.30 -1.23
C ILE A 102 9.28 -4.19 -1.69
N LEU A 103 10.02 -3.59 -0.77
CA LEU A 103 10.95 -2.50 -1.08
C LEU A 103 12.07 -2.97 -2.02
N ALA A 104 12.57 -4.18 -1.85
CA ALA A 104 13.57 -4.76 -2.74
C ALA A 104 13.01 -4.95 -4.16
N ALA A 105 11.77 -5.40 -4.28
CA ALA A 105 11.11 -5.57 -5.57
C ALA A 105 10.89 -4.22 -6.27
N LEU A 106 10.51 -3.19 -5.52
CA LEU A 106 10.38 -1.82 -6.04
C LEU A 106 11.73 -1.23 -6.44
N GLY A 107 12.77 -1.47 -5.64
CA GLY A 107 14.11 -0.99 -5.90
C GLY A 107 14.78 -1.63 -7.11
N ALA A 108 14.40 -2.84 -7.46
CA ALA A 108 14.90 -3.51 -8.65
C ALA A 108 14.36 -2.87 -9.94
N GLU A 109 13.20 -2.24 -9.86
CA GLU A 109 12.57 -1.56 -11.00
C GLU A 109 13.08 -0.13 -11.16
N TYR A 110 13.29 0.50 -10.06
CA TYR A 110 13.96 1.78 -9.99
C TYR A 110 15.36 1.52 -9.44
N PRO A 111 16.31 1.07 -10.28
CA PRO A 111 17.69 1.04 -9.82
C PRO A 111 17.94 2.39 -9.21
N ARG A 112 18.59 2.44 -8.07
CA ARG A 112 18.92 3.70 -7.38
C ARG A 112 19.74 4.64 -8.28
N GLY A 113 19.23 4.88 -9.44
CA GLY A 113 19.62 5.93 -10.35
C GLY A 113 19.06 7.27 -9.93
N GLY A 114 18.58 7.35 -8.71
CA GLY A 114 18.20 8.60 -8.12
C GLY A 114 19.34 9.30 -7.38
N GLU A 115 20.45 8.63 -7.15
CA GLU A 115 21.67 9.40 -6.93
C GLU A 115 22.10 9.88 -8.31
N PRO A 116 22.05 11.18 -8.57
CA PRO A 116 22.77 11.68 -9.71
C PRO A 116 24.19 11.15 -9.52
N GLU A 117 24.63 10.37 -10.50
CA GLU A 117 26.03 10.09 -10.66
C GLU A 117 26.73 11.39 -10.31
N ARG A 118 27.41 11.44 -9.19
CA ARG A 118 28.23 12.59 -8.88
C ARG A 118 29.16 12.70 -10.05
N ILE A 119 28.81 13.57 -10.94
CA ILE A 119 29.75 14.02 -11.94
C ILE A 119 31.00 14.32 -11.14
N PRO A 120 32.07 13.58 -11.31
CA PRO A 120 33.30 13.94 -10.66
C PRO A 120 33.50 15.38 -11.05
N GLU A 121 33.44 16.26 -10.04
CA GLU A 121 33.85 17.64 -10.28
C GLU A 121 35.17 17.50 -10.94
N ASP A 122 35.19 17.84 -12.22
CA ASP A 122 36.42 17.95 -12.95
C ASP A 122 37.29 18.95 -12.16
N ARG A 123 38.20 18.40 -11.40
CA ARG A 123 39.20 19.20 -10.73
C ARG A 123 40.25 19.61 -11.75
N THR A 124 39.82 20.31 -12.74
CA THR A 124 40.71 21.18 -13.48
C THR A 124 41.01 22.35 -12.59
N GLY A 125 41.90 22.08 -11.70
CA GLY A 125 42.57 23.14 -10.94
C GLY A 125 43.56 23.78 -11.81
#